data_bff838a443ce1b32a92d1dcf0b99c687
#
_entry.id   bff838a443ce1b32a92d1dcf0b99c687
#
_cell.length_a   1.000
_cell.length_b   1.000
_cell.length_c   1.000
_cell.angle_alpha   90.00
_cell.angle_beta   90.00
_cell.angle_gamma   90.00
#
_symmetry.space_group_name_H-M   'P 1'
#
loop_
_entity.id
_entity.type
_entity.pdbx_description
1 polymer ?
#
loop_
_entity_poly.entity_id
_entity_poly.type
_entity_poly.pdbx_seq_one_letter_code
_entity_poly.pdbx_strand_id
1 'polypeptide(L)'
;LVPSGGWHQPSRMSGLKSLLFQYGEPMHSHVSLLTDYGLNDEFVGVMKCVITDMAPHVRITDITHGVPAFDVRAGSLALARAIQYVPPGIVIAVVDPGVGSNRRAIAIEVAGGRGVLIGPDNGLLASAAAMAGGAERVFELSNEDLHIEAPGTTFAGRDIFAPVAAHLCNGGAIEDVGPEIDSATVMPGLVPIPTVEKHDSYGEGLRCEVTWVDGYGNCQLNVG
;
A
#
# COMPACT_ATOMS: atom_id res chain seq x y z
N LEU A 1 -25.79 35.87 7.08
CA LEU A 1 -24.87 36.15 5.97
C LEU A 1 -23.63 35.29 6.17
N VAL A 2 -23.57 34.14 5.50
CA VAL A 2 -22.39 33.28 5.44
C VAL A 2 -21.50 33.82 4.32
N PRO A 3 -20.19 34.08 4.52
CA PRO A 3 -19.31 34.50 3.45
C PRO A 3 -19.16 33.33 2.44
N SER A 4 -19.32 33.64 1.16
CA SER A 4 -19.04 32.74 0.05
C SER A 4 -17.52 32.55 -0.06
N GLY A 5 -16.97 31.73 0.80
CA GLY A 5 -15.57 31.25 0.73
C GLY A 5 -15.49 30.12 -0.26
N GLY A 6 -15.00 30.41 -1.47
CA GLY A 6 -14.62 29.38 -2.42
C GLY A 6 -13.57 28.44 -1.79
N TRP A 7 -13.63 27.16 -2.13
CA TRP A 7 -12.69 26.14 -1.70
C TRP A 7 -11.27 26.55 -2.13
N HIS A 8 -10.44 26.91 -1.15
CA HIS A 8 -9.03 27.21 -1.42
C HIS A 8 -8.33 25.88 -1.68
N GLN A 9 -8.02 25.62 -2.96
CA GLN A 9 -7.08 24.55 -3.31
C GLN A 9 -5.68 24.99 -2.88
N PRO A 10 -4.91 24.12 -2.22
CA PRO A 10 -3.49 24.40 -1.96
C PRO A 10 -2.77 24.71 -3.27
N SER A 11 -2.00 25.79 -3.31
CA SER A 11 -1.37 26.32 -4.51
C SER A 11 -0.41 25.35 -5.24
N ARG A 12 0.07 24.30 -4.59
CA ARG A 12 0.89 23.23 -5.20
C ARG A 12 0.09 22.17 -5.98
N MET A 13 -1.19 21.95 -5.70
CA MET A 13 -1.97 20.98 -6.49
C MET A 13 -2.17 21.44 -7.95
N SER A 14 -2.13 22.75 -8.23
CA SER A 14 -2.21 23.26 -9.59
C SER A 14 -0.93 22.97 -10.40
N GLY A 15 0.23 22.97 -9.77
CA GLY A 15 1.51 22.62 -10.40
C GLY A 15 1.63 21.11 -10.71
N LEU A 16 1.22 20.26 -9.77
CA LEU A 16 1.18 18.81 -9.97
C LEU A 16 0.24 18.41 -11.12
N LYS A 17 -0.94 19.03 -11.22
CA LYS A 17 -1.88 18.77 -12.32
C LYS A 17 -1.28 19.08 -13.69
N SER A 18 -0.45 20.12 -13.83
CA SER A 18 0.17 20.47 -15.12
C SER A 18 1.27 19.48 -15.53
N LEU A 19 1.96 18.87 -14.60
CA LEU A 19 2.96 17.81 -14.86
C LEU A 19 2.31 16.51 -15.33
N LEU A 20 1.15 16.14 -14.78
CA LEU A 20 0.47 14.87 -15.06
C LEU A 20 -0.12 14.76 -16.49
N PHE A 21 -0.34 15.88 -17.20
CA PHE A 21 -0.84 15.88 -18.58
C PHE A 21 0.23 15.67 -19.67
N GLN A 22 1.50 15.44 -19.30
CA GLN A 22 2.61 15.28 -20.26
C GLN A 22 2.96 13.81 -20.57
N TYR A 23 2.35 12.85 -19.91
CA TYR A 23 2.67 11.43 -20.06
C TYR A 23 1.70 10.71 -21.01
N GLY A 24 2.20 9.63 -21.66
CA GLY A 24 1.52 8.84 -22.68
C GLY A 24 0.25 8.09 -22.21
N GLU A 25 -0.12 7.02 -22.89
CA GLU A 25 -1.27 6.17 -22.53
C GLU A 25 -1.19 5.70 -21.07
N PRO A 26 -2.31 5.74 -20.30
CA PRO A 26 -2.31 5.37 -18.90
C PRO A 26 -1.86 3.92 -18.69
N MET A 27 -0.77 3.72 -17.96
CA MET A 27 -0.18 2.41 -17.74
C MET A 27 -0.98 1.59 -16.71
N HIS A 28 -1.58 2.25 -15.73
CA HIS A 28 -2.39 1.65 -14.68
C HIS A 28 -3.77 2.32 -14.60
N SER A 29 -4.83 1.54 -14.73
CA SER A 29 -6.23 2.02 -14.66
C SER A 29 -6.95 1.64 -13.37
N HIS A 30 -6.25 1.02 -12.42
CA HIS A 30 -6.83 0.50 -11.20
C HIS A 30 -5.95 0.77 -9.98
N VAL A 31 -6.57 1.23 -8.88
CA VAL A 31 -5.92 1.37 -7.57
C VAL A 31 -6.72 0.57 -6.54
N SER A 32 -6.06 -0.30 -5.81
CA SER A 32 -6.65 -1.07 -4.71
C SER A 32 -6.11 -0.59 -3.36
N LEU A 33 -6.97 -0.44 -2.37
CA LEU A 33 -6.63 0.12 -1.07
C LEU A 33 -6.78 -0.92 0.04
N LEU A 34 -5.78 -1.02 0.92
CA LEU A 34 -5.82 -1.75 2.17
C LEU A 34 -5.26 -0.86 3.28
N THR A 35 -6.01 -0.65 4.35
CA THR A 35 -5.54 0.16 5.50
C THR A 35 -6.08 -0.35 6.84
N ASP A 36 -5.54 0.20 7.91
CA ASP A 36 -6.05 0.10 9.27
C ASP A 36 -6.85 1.33 9.71
N TYR A 37 -7.24 2.19 8.76
CA TYR A 37 -7.89 3.48 9.05
C TYR A 37 -9.35 3.36 9.51
N GLY A 38 -9.98 2.19 9.31
CA GLY A 38 -11.41 2.07 9.53
C GLY A 38 -12.23 2.87 8.50
N LEU A 39 -13.51 3.04 8.80
CA LEU A 39 -14.45 3.80 7.97
C LEU A 39 -15.22 4.87 8.78
N ASN A 40 -14.85 5.08 10.05
CA ASN A 40 -15.49 6.07 10.89
C ASN A 40 -14.99 7.48 10.64
N ASP A 41 -13.69 7.59 10.27
CA ASP A 41 -13.02 8.85 9.97
C ASP A 41 -12.88 9.05 8.45
N GLU A 42 -12.56 10.27 8.04
CA GLU A 42 -12.48 10.68 6.64
C GLU A 42 -11.23 10.16 5.89
N PHE A 43 -10.27 9.55 6.55
CA PHE A 43 -8.94 9.24 6.00
C PHE A 43 -9.00 8.49 4.66
N VAL A 44 -9.80 7.43 4.58
CA VAL A 44 -9.98 6.65 3.33
C VAL A 44 -10.64 7.49 2.24
N GLY A 45 -11.67 8.26 2.60
CA GLY A 45 -12.36 9.16 1.68
C GLY A 45 -11.43 10.20 1.10
N VAL A 46 -10.59 10.81 1.94
CA VAL A 46 -9.62 11.82 1.52
C VAL A 46 -8.57 11.25 0.58
N MET A 47 -8.03 10.04 0.85
CA MET A 47 -7.11 9.36 -0.08
C MET A 47 -7.75 9.16 -1.46
N LYS A 48 -9.01 8.68 -1.48
CA LYS A 48 -9.75 8.49 -2.74
C LYS A 48 -9.99 9.80 -3.47
N CYS A 49 -10.30 10.89 -2.76
CA CYS A 49 -10.45 12.20 -3.35
C CYS A 49 -9.16 12.67 -4.02
N VAL A 50 -8.00 12.50 -3.37
CA VAL A 50 -6.69 12.83 -3.95
C VAL A 50 -6.45 12.04 -5.24
N ILE A 51 -6.62 10.71 -5.19
CA ILE A 51 -6.42 9.85 -6.37
C ILE A 51 -7.37 10.27 -7.50
N THR A 52 -8.66 10.46 -7.22
CA THR A 52 -9.66 10.78 -8.23
C THR A 52 -9.48 12.17 -8.83
N ASP A 53 -9.05 13.15 -8.02
CA ASP A 53 -8.77 14.50 -8.51
C ASP A 53 -7.55 14.53 -9.46
N MET A 54 -6.51 13.75 -9.14
CA MET A 54 -5.27 13.70 -9.92
C MET A 54 -5.34 12.73 -11.10
N ALA A 55 -6.06 11.60 -10.97
CA ALA A 55 -6.21 10.56 -11.98
C ALA A 55 -7.69 10.12 -12.12
N PRO A 56 -8.55 10.95 -12.73
CA PRO A 56 -10.01 10.74 -12.75
C PRO A 56 -10.47 9.52 -13.56
N HIS A 57 -9.62 8.94 -14.38
CA HIS A 57 -9.90 7.72 -15.14
C HIS A 57 -9.72 6.42 -14.35
N VAL A 58 -9.12 6.51 -13.15
CA VAL A 58 -8.76 5.35 -12.34
C VAL A 58 -9.98 4.80 -11.59
N ARG A 59 -10.10 3.48 -11.56
CA ARG A 59 -11.05 2.78 -10.69
C ARG A 59 -10.38 2.49 -9.36
N ILE A 60 -11.11 2.73 -8.27
CA ILE A 60 -10.62 2.46 -6.92
C ILE A 60 -11.43 1.30 -6.34
N THR A 61 -10.74 0.31 -5.77
CA THR A 61 -11.33 -0.82 -5.04
C THR A 61 -10.78 -0.87 -3.62
N ASP A 62 -11.65 -1.05 -2.64
CA ASP A 62 -11.25 -1.31 -1.27
C ASP A 62 -11.04 -2.81 -1.08
N ILE A 63 -9.82 -3.21 -0.70
CA ILE A 63 -9.55 -4.58 -0.23
C ILE A 63 -10.14 -4.70 1.16
N THR A 64 -9.71 -3.86 2.08
CA THR A 64 -10.25 -3.69 3.42
C THR A 64 -9.67 -2.45 4.10
N HIS A 65 -10.44 -1.86 4.99
CA HIS A 65 -9.97 -0.80 5.92
C HIS A 65 -10.13 -1.22 7.38
N GLY A 66 -10.48 -2.50 7.59
CA GLY A 66 -10.71 -3.08 8.91
C GLY A 66 -9.53 -3.87 9.47
N VAL A 67 -8.30 -3.62 9.01
CA VAL A 67 -7.11 -4.16 9.67
C VAL A 67 -7.06 -3.58 11.09
N PRO A 68 -6.79 -4.39 12.13
CA PRO A 68 -6.60 -3.83 13.48
C PRO A 68 -5.51 -2.75 13.48
N ALA A 69 -5.76 -1.65 14.20
CA ALA A 69 -4.85 -0.50 14.21
C ALA A 69 -3.42 -0.93 14.57
N PHE A 70 -2.47 -0.52 13.74
CA PHE A 70 -1.03 -0.80 13.87
C PHE A 70 -0.61 -2.28 13.73
N ASP A 71 -1.53 -3.19 13.42
CA ASP A 71 -1.20 -4.60 13.22
C ASP A 71 -0.68 -4.86 11.79
N VAL A 72 0.61 -4.55 11.58
CA VAL A 72 1.31 -4.76 10.30
C VAL A 72 1.22 -6.22 9.85
N ARG A 73 1.30 -7.18 10.79
CA ARG A 73 1.22 -8.61 10.49
C ARG A 73 -0.15 -8.99 9.94
N ALA A 74 -1.23 -8.58 10.61
CA ALA A 74 -2.59 -8.83 10.13
C ALA A 74 -2.81 -8.20 8.74
N GLY A 75 -2.34 -6.97 8.53
CA GLY A 75 -2.37 -6.29 7.24
C GLY A 75 -1.62 -7.04 6.15
N SER A 76 -0.38 -7.49 6.42
CA SER A 76 0.44 -8.25 5.48
C SER A 76 -0.23 -9.58 5.07
N LEU A 77 -0.80 -10.32 6.02
CA LEU A 77 -1.52 -11.56 5.76
C LEU A 77 -2.82 -11.32 4.98
N ALA A 78 -3.57 -10.26 5.30
CA ALA A 78 -4.76 -9.88 4.55
C ALA A 78 -4.42 -9.51 3.10
N LEU A 79 -3.35 -8.73 2.89
CA LEU A 79 -2.89 -8.36 1.57
C LEU A 79 -2.42 -9.58 0.76
N ALA A 80 -1.66 -10.48 1.38
CA ALA A 80 -1.18 -11.71 0.74
C ALA A 80 -2.33 -12.60 0.25
N ARG A 81 -3.42 -12.71 1.03
CA ARG A 81 -4.62 -13.46 0.61
C ARG A 81 -5.35 -12.79 -0.56
N ALA A 82 -5.39 -11.46 -0.56
CA ALA A 82 -6.15 -10.71 -1.53
C ALA A 82 -5.42 -10.54 -2.88
N ILE A 83 -4.08 -10.47 -2.88
CA ILE A 83 -3.28 -10.00 -4.03
C ILE A 83 -3.53 -10.79 -5.31
N GLN A 84 -3.79 -12.09 -5.21
CA GLN A 84 -4.07 -12.95 -6.37
C GLN A 84 -5.43 -12.64 -7.06
N TYR A 85 -6.32 -11.93 -6.40
CA TYR A 85 -7.65 -11.53 -6.90
C TYR A 85 -7.72 -10.05 -7.27
N VAL A 86 -6.70 -9.29 -6.90
CA VAL A 86 -6.63 -7.85 -7.19
C VAL A 86 -6.35 -7.65 -8.68
N PRO A 87 -7.09 -6.78 -9.38
CA PRO A 87 -6.78 -6.46 -10.77
C PRO A 87 -5.36 -5.90 -10.93
N PRO A 88 -4.71 -6.13 -12.09
CA PRO A 88 -3.44 -5.47 -12.40
C PRO A 88 -3.55 -3.96 -12.24
N GLY A 89 -2.53 -3.34 -11.65
CA GLY A 89 -2.52 -1.92 -11.34
C GLY A 89 -1.75 -1.61 -10.06
N ILE A 90 -2.16 -0.59 -9.34
CA ILE A 90 -1.49 -0.15 -8.13
C ILE A 90 -2.23 -0.63 -6.90
N VAL A 91 -1.49 -1.11 -5.92
CA VAL A 91 -2.01 -1.44 -4.59
C VAL A 91 -1.38 -0.50 -3.58
N ILE A 92 -2.18 0.30 -2.90
CA ILE A 92 -1.73 1.09 -1.76
C ILE A 92 -2.13 0.34 -0.48
N ALA A 93 -1.14 -0.08 0.30
CA ALA A 93 -1.37 -0.69 1.60
C ALA A 93 -0.74 0.16 2.70
N VAL A 94 -1.54 0.52 3.71
CA VAL A 94 -1.09 1.39 4.82
C VAL A 94 -1.55 0.82 6.15
N VAL A 95 -0.60 0.24 6.86
CA VAL A 95 -0.66 -0.08 8.29
C VAL A 95 0.68 0.36 8.84
N ASP A 96 0.72 1.53 9.47
CA ASP A 96 1.97 2.27 9.64
C ASP A 96 2.16 2.83 11.06
N PRO A 97 2.56 1.99 12.03
CA PRO A 97 2.90 2.46 13.37
C PRO A 97 4.13 3.37 13.39
N GLY A 98 4.90 3.40 12.30
CA GLY A 98 6.10 4.22 12.14
C GLY A 98 5.88 5.52 11.34
N VAL A 99 4.64 5.93 11.10
CA VAL A 99 4.35 7.17 10.38
C VAL A 99 5.00 8.37 11.06
N GLY A 100 5.64 9.25 10.27
CA GLY A 100 6.38 10.41 10.80
C GLY A 100 7.78 10.09 11.36
N SER A 101 8.23 8.84 11.33
CA SER A 101 9.61 8.44 11.66
C SER A 101 10.50 8.36 10.40
N ASN A 102 11.72 7.86 10.57
CA ASN A 102 12.68 7.64 9.47
C ASN A 102 12.40 6.34 8.67
N ARG A 103 11.24 5.67 8.83
CA ARG A 103 10.88 4.53 8.01
C ARG A 103 10.71 4.96 6.56
N ARG A 104 11.26 4.19 5.62
CA ARG A 104 11.11 4.48 4.20
C ARG A 104 9.66 4.31 3.74
N ALA A 105 9.23 5.14 2.81
CA ALA A 105 8.06 4.91 1.97
C ALA A 105 8.55 4.28 0.67
N ILE A 106 7.95 3.20 0.19
CA ILE A 106 8.45 2.45 -0.96
C ILE A 106 7.38 2.11 -1.98
N ALA A 107 7.82 1.95 -3.23
CA ALA A 107 7.08 1.30 -4.29
C ALA A 107 7.83 0.04 -4.73
N ILE A 108 7.13 -1.07 -4.86
CA ILE A 108 7.65 -2.36 -5.31
C ILE A 108 6.99 -2.73 -6.62
N GLU A 109 7.77 -2.83 -7.69
CA GLU A 109 7.31 -3.32 -8.98
C GLU A 109 7.26 -4.85 -8.97
N VAL A 110 6.15 -5.40 -9.47
CA VAL A 110 5.88 -6.85 -9.49
C VAL A 110 5.23 -7.28 -10.82
N ALA A 111 5.28 -8.57 -11.12
CA ALA A 111 4.56 -9.18 -12.24
C ALA A 111 4.90 -8.58 -13.62
N GLY A 112 6.17 -8.25 -13.87
CA GLY A 112 6.65 -7.68 -15.14
C GLY A 112 6.17 -6.25 -15.35
N GLY A 113 6.12 -5.43 -14.30
CA GLY A 113 5.65 -4.04 -14.34
C GLY A 113 4.12 -3.88 -14.43
N ARG A 114 3.37 -4.99 -14.39
CA ARG A 114 1.89 -4.93 -14.43
C ARG A 114 1.25 -4.55 -13.11
N GLY A 115 2.02 -4.58 -12.03
CA GLY A 115 1.59 -4.21 -10.70
C GLY A 115 2.65 -3.43 -9.94
N VAL A 116 2.21 -2.47 -9.10
CA VAL A 116 3.06 -1.73 -8.18
C VAL A 116 2.42 -1.76 -6.79
N LEU A 117 3.18 -2.19 -5.79
CA LEU A 117 2.76 -2.16 -4.39
C LEU A 117 3.38 -0.93 -3.72
N ILE A 118 2.56 -0.07 -3.15
CA ILE A 118 2.97 1.18 -2.51
C ILE A 118 2.62 1.13 -1.02
N GLY A 119 3.55 1.52 -0.16
CA GLY A 119 3.31 1.59 1.28
C GLY A 119 4.57 1.82 2.12
N PRO A 120 4.46 1.70 3.45
CA PRO A 120 5.60 1.78 4.35
C PRO A 120 6.51 0.55 4.24
N ASP A 121 7.82 0.76 4.33
CA ASP A 121 8.83 -0.29 4.44
C ASP A 121 8.90 -0.82 5.87
N ASN A 122 7.93 -1.64 6.25
CA ASN A 122 7.79 -2.22 7.59
C ASN A 122 7.37 -3.70 7.58
N GLY A 123 7.53 -4.38 6.42
CA GLY A 123 7.14 -5.77 6.22
C GLY A 123 5.71 -5.98 5.71
N LEU A 124 4.88 -4.92 5.64
CA LEU A 124 3.49 -5.00 5.19
C LEU A 124 3.36 -5.56 3.76
N LEU A 125 4.21 -5.13 2.84
CA LEU A 125 4.14 -5.46 1.42
C LEU A 125 4.84 -6.78 1.06
N ALA A 126 5.73 -7.28 1.90
CA ALA A 126 6.67 -8.34 1.57
C ALA A 126 6.00 -9.66 1.14
N SER A 127 4.99 -10.12 1.89
CA SER A 127 4.28 -11.37 1.56
C SER A 127 3.49 -11.26 0.26
N ALA A 128 2.87 -10.10 0.01
CA ALA A 128 2.13 -9.86 -1.23
C ALA A 128 3.07 -9.77 -2.44
N ALA A 129 4.21 -9.10 -2.30
CA ALA A 129 5.24 -9.05 -3.35
C ALA A 129 5.72 -10.46 -3.70
N ALA A 130 6.03 -11.31 -2.71
CA ALA A 130 6.43 -12.69 -2.93
C ALA A 130 5.34 -13.49 -3.70
N MET A 131 4.06 -13.33 -3.35
CA MET A 131 2.95 -14.01 -4.03
C MET A 131 2.67 -13.45 -5.43
N ALA A 132 3.03 -12.20 -5.69
CA ALA A 132 2.89 -11.57 -7.02
C ALA A 132 4.06 -11.89 -7.97
N GLY A 133 4.98 -12.78 -7.59
CA GLY A 133 6.12 -13.21 -8.41
C GLY A 133 7.48 -12.70 -7.93
N GLY A 134 7.51 -11.99 -6.80
CA GLY A 134 8.72 -11.39 -6.22
C GLY A 134 8.82 -9.89 -6.50
N ALA A 135 9.67 -9.22 -5.74
CA ALA A 135 10.03 -7.83 -5.97
C ALA A 135 11.01 -7.76 -7.15
N GLU A 136 10.64 -7.11 -8.22
CA GLU A 136 11.49 -6.94 -9.41
C GLU A 136 12.40 -5.74 -9.26
N ARG A 137 11.82 -4.58 -8.97
CA ARG A 137 12.52 -3.34 -8.64
C ARG A 137 11.83 -2.69 -7.44
N VAL A 138 12.61 -2.00 -6.64
CA VAL A 138 12.08 -1.28 -5.46
C VAL A 138 12.59 0.16 -5.47
N PHE A 139 11.71 1.09 -5.21
CA PHE A 139 12.03 2.52 -5.21
C PHE A 139 11.65 3.14 -3.87
N GLU A 140 12.48 4.03 -3.37
CA GLU A 140 12.15 4.87 -2.24
C GLU A 140 11.33 6.08 -2.73
N LEU A 141 10.20 6.35 -2.09
CA LEU A 141 9.33 7.48 -2.44
C LEU A 141 9.85 8.76 -1.80
N SER A 142 10.93 9.31 -2.33
CA SER A 142 11.62 10.48 -1.77
C SER A 142 11.55 11.71 -2.68
N ASN A 143 10.91 11.64 -3.84
CA ASN A 143 10.70 12.80 -4.69
C ASN A 143 9.55 13.68 -4.15
N GLU A 144 9.92 14.73 -3.42
CA GLU A 144 8.98 15.65 -2.78
C GLU A 144 8.10 16.42 -3.79
N ASP A 145 8.51 16.54 -5.06
CA ASP A 145 7.71 17.20 -6.10
C ASP A 145 6.41 16.42 -6.40
N LEU A 146 6.38 15.12 -6.08
CA LEU A 146 5.21 14.26 -6.20
C LEU A 146 4.38 14.20 -4.91
N HIS A 147 4.80 14.86 -3.83
CA HIS A 147 4.12 14.84 -2.55
C HIS A 147 3.20 16.04 -2.38
N ILE A 148 2.15 15.88 -1.59
CA ILE A 148 1.30 16.99 -1.15
C ILE A 148 1.97 17.63 0.06
N GLU A 149 2.21 18.95 -0.02
CA GLU A 149 2.71 19.70 1.12
C GLU A 149 1.64 19.78 2.22
N ALA A 150 1.97 19.29 3.41
CA ALA A 150 1.08 19.27 4.55
C ALA A 150 1.77 19.78 5.81
N PRO A 151 1.03 20.36 6.78
CA PRO A 151 1.60 20.91 8.01
C PRO A 151 2.16 19.84 8.98
N GLY A 152 1.96 18.56 8.68
CA GLY A 152 2.44 17.44 9.49
C GLY A 152 2.72 16.20 8.65
N THR A 153 3.47 15.26 9.20
CA THR A 153 3.98 14.06 8.49
C THR A 153 3.20 12.78 8.86
N THR A 154 2.02 12.91 9.48
CA THR A 154 1.30 11.77 10.05
C THR A 154 0.26 11.14 9.13
N PHE A 155 0.06 11.68 7.92
CA PHE A 155 -0.89 11.15 6.96
C PHE A 155 -0.24 10.81 5.61
N ALA A 156 0.77 9.94 5.63
CA ALA A 156 1.49 9.51 4.43
C ALA A 156 0.57 8.91 3.35
N GLY A 157 -0.56 8.31 3.73
CA GLY A 157 -1.59 7.82 2.81
C GLY A 157 -2.09 8.89 1.85
N ARG A 158 -2.38 10.08 2.37
CA ARG A 158 -2.82 11.25 1.60
C ARG A 158 -1.67 11.97 0.92
N ASP A 159 -0.56 12.17 1.67
CA ASP A 159 0.47 13.13 1.27
C ASP A 159 1.53 12.54 0.34
N ILE A 160 1.76 11.21 0.44
CA ILE A 160 2.79 10.49 -0.32
C ILE A 160 2.17 9.41 -1.22
N PHE A 161 1.44 8.44 -0.63
CA PHE A 161 1.06 7.24 -1.36
C PHE A 161 -0.02 7.50 -2.42
N ALA A 162 -1.04 8.29 -2.10
CA ALA A 162 -2.10 8.61 -3.04
C ALA A 162 -1.61 9.44 -4.25
N PRO A 163 -0.83 10.53 -4.09
CA PRO A 163 -0.35 11.31 -5.24
C PRO A 163 0.68 10.54 -6.08
N VAL A 164 1.57 9.74 -5.46
CA VAL A 164 2.50 8.87 -6.20
C VAL A 164 1.74 7.84 -7.04
N ALA A 165 0.72 7.18 -6.45
CA ALA A 165 -0.11 6.25 -7.22
C ALA A 165 -0.83 6.94 -8.39
N ALA A 166 -1.35 8.14 -8.19
CA ALA A 166 -1.98 8.92 -9.26
C ALA A 166 -1.00 9.31 -10.36
N HIS A 167 0.26 9.67 -10.01
CA HIS A 167 1.33 9.93 -10.98
C HIS A 167 1.57 8.71 -11.88
N LEU A 168 1.77 7.54 -11.30
CA LEU A 168 1.99 6.30 -12.04
C LEU A 168 0.77 5.90 -12.88
N CYS A 169 -0.45 6.13 -12.40
CA CYS A 169 -1.68 5.89 -13.16
C CYS A 169 -1.80 6.82 -14.38
N ASN A 170 -1.23 8.01 -14.34
CA ASN A 170 -1.19 8.94 -15.47
C ASN A 170 -0.04 8.65 -16.46
N GLY A 171 0.67 7.53 -16.31
CA GLY A 171 1.78 7.14 -17.19
C GLY A 171 3.13 7.73 -16.79
N GLY A 172 3.27 8.27 -15.59
CA GLY A 172 4.55 8.67 -15.02
C GLY A 172 5.47 7.45 -14.86
N ALA A 173 6.78 7.64 -15.06
CA ALA A 173 7.74 6.55 -14.89
C ALA A 173 7.93 6.22 -13.40
N ILE A 174 8.18 4.95 -13.10
CA ILE A 174 8.41 4.56 -11.70
C ILE A 174 9.72 5.15 -11.15
N GLU A 175 10.68 5.43 -12.03
CA GLU A 175 11.92 6.10 -11.69
C GLU A 175 11.74 7.55 -11.21
N ASP A 176 10.60 8.18 -11.53
CA ASP A 176 10.30 9.56 -11.10
C ASP A 176 10.03 9.64 -9.59
N VAL A 177 9.64 8.53 -8.95
CA VAL A 177 9.22 8.55 -7.53
C VAL A 177 10.40 8.68 -6.56
N GLY A 178 11.63 8.41 -7.03
CA GLY A 178 12.87 8.49 -6.26
C GLY A 178 13.88 7.42 -6.66
N PRO A 179 14.94 7.21 -5.88
CA PRO A 179 16.00 6.28 -6.22
C PRO A 179 15.55 4.81 -6.11
N GLU A 180 16.07 3.99 -7.02
CA GLU A 180 15.99 2.53 -6.87
C GLU A 180 16.87 2.08 -5.71
N ILE A 181 16.36 1.16 -4.89
CA ILE A 181 17.04 0.60 -3.74
C ILE A 181 17.17 -0.92 -3.87
N ASP A 182 18.18 -1.49 -3.21
CA ASP A 182 18.37 -2.94 -3.19
C ASP A 182 17.21 -3.62 -2.46
N SER A 183 16.51 -4.52 -3.16
CA SER A 183 15.38 -5.30 -2.63
C SER A 183 15.76 -6.14 -1.39
N ALA A 184 17.04 -6.51 -1.23
CA ALA A 184 17.54 -7.21 -0.05
C ALA A 184 17.52 -6.33 1.22
N THR A 185 17.40 -5.01 1.09
CA THR A 185 17.32 -4.06 2.22
C THR A 185 15.90 -3.78 2.68
N VAL A 186 14.89 -4.28 1.96
CA VAL A 186 13.47 -4.11 2.32
C VAL A 186 13.13 -4.97 3.53
N MET A 187 12.33 -4.40 4.44
CA MET A 187 11.90 -5.12 5.64
C MET A 187 11.14 -6.41 5.28
N PRO A 188 11.60 -7.57 5.76
CA PRO A 188 10.96 -8.84 5.45
C PRO A 188 9.60 -8.96 6.13
N GLY A 189 8.71 -9.78 5.54
CA GLY A 189 7.43 -10.11 6.15
C GLY A 189 7.59 -10.99 7.39
N LEU A 190 6.76 -10.72 8.40
CA LEU A 190 6.73 -11.49 9.64
C LEU A 190 5.74 -12.66 9.52
N VAL A 191 6.02 -13.62 8.64
CA VAL A 191 5.24 -14.85 8.53
C VAL A 191 5.88 -15.93 9.39
N PRO A 192 5.20 -16.48 10.40
CA PRO A 192 5.74 -17.56 11.19
C PRO A 192 5.90 -18.82 10.34
N ILE A 193 7.01 -19.54 10.53
CA ILE A 193 7.28 -20.80 9.85
C ILE A 193 6.84 -21.94 10.77
N PRO A 194 6.07 -22.94 10.26
CA PRO A 194 5.70 -24.11 11.06
C PRO A 194 6.93 -24.94 11.41
N THR A 195 6.94 -25.54 12.58
CA THR A 195 8.05 -26.38 13.04
C THR A 195 7.60 -27.83 13.22
N VAL A 196 8.47 -28.79 12.86
CA VAL A 196 8.24 -30.20 13.16
C VAL A 196 8.62 -30.46 14.61
N GLU A 197 7.68 -30.99 15.40
CA GLU A 197 7.93 -31.37 16.79
C GLU A 197 7.60 -32.86 17.00
N LYS A 198 8.37 -33.53 17.89
CA LYS A 198 8.08 -34.87 18.36
C LYS A 198 7.32 -34.77 19.68
N HIS A 199 6.22 -35.49 19.75
CA HIS A 199 5.42 -35.59 20.97
C HIS A 199 5.30 -37.04 21.40
N ASP A 200 5.48 -37.28 22.70
CA ASP A 200 5.53 -38.65 23.27
C ASP A 200 4.24 -39.47 23.04
N SER A 201 3.09 -38.79 22.90
CA SER A 201 1.80 -39.46 22.79
C SER A 201 1.33 -39.76 21.38
N TYR A 202 1.79 -39.00 20.35
CA TYR A 202 1.30 -39.10 18.97
C TYR A 202 2.39 -39.05 17.92
N GLY A 203 3.68 -39.10 18.29
CA GLY A 203 4.81 -39.13 17.34
C GLY A 203 5.17 -37.75 16.75
N GLU A 204 5.52 -37.70 15.48
CA GLU A 204 5.87 -36.45 14.82
C GLU A 204 4.60 -35.65 14.49
N GLY A 205 4.64 -34.36 14.78
CA GLY A 205 3.57 -33.41 14.51
C GLY A 205 4.10 -32.08 14.02
N LEU A 206 3.22 -31.25 13.48
CA LEU A 206 3.53 -29.87 13.11
C LEU A 206 2.99 -28.92 14.19
N ARG A 207 3.88 -28.12 14.75
CA ARG A 207 3.47 -26.96 15.53
C ARG A 207 3.18 -25.80 14.59
N CYS A 208 1.91 -25.41 14.55
CA CYS A 208 1.40 -24.35 13.70
C CYS A 208 0.93 -23.19 14.55
N GLU A 209 0.84 -22.03 13.93
CA GLU A 209 0.22 -20.85 14.53
C GLU A 209 -1.08 -20.51 13.77
N VAL A 210 -2.12 -20.12 14.51
CA VAL A 210 -3.32 -19.51 13.93
C VAL A 210 -2.95 -18.08 13.54
N THR A 211 -2.85 -17.83 12.23
CA THR A 211 -2.45 -16.54 11.68
C THR A 211 -3.60 -15.57 11.49
N TRP A 212 -4.83 -16.12 11.39
CA TRP A 212 -6.04 -15.33 11.21
C TRP A 212 -7.27 -16.13 11.65
N VAL A 213 -8.24 -15.42 12.23
CA VAL A 213 -9.59 -15.94 12.48
C VAL A 213 -10.57 -14.96 11.84
N ASP A 214 -11.39 -15.42 10.90
CA ASP A 214 -12.38 -14.56 10.25
C ASP A 214 -13.62 -14.31 11.12
N GLY A 215 -14.53 -13.45 10.65
CA GLY A 215 -15.77 -13.11 11.34
C GLY A 215 -16.76 -14.28 11.49
N TYR A 216 -16.50 -15.42 10.87
CA TYR A 216 -17.32 -16.65 10.95
C TYR A 216 -16.66 -17.74 11.81
N GLY A 217 -15.46 -17.47 12.34
CA GLY A 217 -14.72 -18.43 13.17
C GLY A 217 -13.81 -19.38 12.38
N ASN A 218 -13.62 -19.19 11.07
CA ASN A 218 -12.64 -19.97 10.31
C ASN A 218 -11.23 -19.54 10.68
N CYS A 219 -10.38 -20.53 10.99
CA CYS A 219 -9.00 -20.32 11.35
C CYS A 219 -8.07 -20.60 10.16
N GLN A 220 -7.18 -19.65 9.86
CA GLN A 220 -6.07 -19.86 8.93
C GLN A 220 -4.82 -20.22 9.73
N LEU A 221 -4.12 -21.27 9.30
CA LEU A 221 -2.83 -21.67 9.86
C LEU A 221 -1.69 -21.23 8.93
N ASN A 222 -0.47 -21.21 9.48
CA ASN A 222 0.77 -20.96 8.73
C ASN A 222 1.32 -22.22 8.02
N VAL A 223 0.45 -23.15 7.65
CA VAL A 223 0.78 -24.36 6.87
C VAL A 223 0.04 -24.33 5.55
N GLY A 224 0.69 -24.80 4.49
CA GLY A 224 0.14 -24.97 3.14
C GLY A 224 -0.39 -26.39 2.93
#